data_d53f6b7d3e9e737b4069b440035a324d
#
_entry.id   d53f6b7d3e9e737b4069b440035a324d
#
_cell.length_a   1.000
_cell.length_b   1.000
_cell.length_c   1.000
_cell.angle_alpha   90.00
_cell.angle_beta   90.00
_cell.angle_gamma   90.00
#
_symmetry.space_group_name_H-M   'P 1'
#
loop_
_entity.id
_entity.type
_entity.pdbx_description
1 polymer ?
#
loop_
_entity_poly.entity_id
_entity_poly.type
_entity_poly.pdbx_seq_one_letter_code
_entity_poly.pdbx_strand_id
1 'polypeptide(L)'
;KVIGFILLLTMATTGSGYDRITGEKFASRSEVIAQNGMVATSHPLATQIGLDILKQGGTAVDAAIAANIALGLMEPTGNGIGGDLFAIIWDAQSKKLHGLNASGPAPMNLSIDYFEQQGLKKIPAYGPLPVTVPGAVDGWVKLHEKFGKLKFKSLFEPTIEYAEKGFPITETIAYYLDKSQKRFEKYPNFSEVWIKNGRMPQKGEIFKNPQLANTLRIIAEKGREGFYEGEIAQTMANFVQAQGGFLTYDDLAGFHSEWTQPVSSNYRGYDVWELPPNGQGIAALQLLNILENYDLKKMGLFSSEYIHLF
;
A
#
# COMPACT_ATOMS: atom_id res chain seq x y z
N LYS A 1 60.31 14.85 -38.77
CA LYS A 1 59.18 15.32 -37.94
C LYS A 1 58.25 14.12 -37.70
N VAL A 2 58.37 13.51 -36.51
CA VAL A 2 57.55 12.40 -36.08
C VAL A 2 56.45 13.04 -35.21
N ILE A 3 55.19 12.92 -35.64
CA ILE A 3 54.02 13.34 -34.86
C ILE A 3 53.57 12.11 -34.07
N GLY A 4 53.79 12.11 -32.75
CA GLY A 4 53.30 11.10 -31.84
C GLY A 4 51.80 11.30 -31.58
N PHE A 5 51.00 10.31 -31.92
CA PHE A 5 49.60 10.26 -31.57
C PHE A 5 49.49 9.64 -30.18
N ILE A 6 49.21 10.48 -29.18
CA ILE A 6 48.89 9.97 -27.84
C ILE A 6 47.43 9.60 -27.83
N LEU A 7 47.15 8.28 -27.83
CA LEU A 7 45.85 7.71 -27.62
C LEU A 7 45.51 7.79 -26.14
N LEU A 8 44.71 8.76 -25.72
CA LEU A 8 44.11 8.78 -24.38
C LEU A 8 43.05 7.67 -24.31
N LEU A 9 43.43 6.51 -23.77
CA LEU A 9 42.46 5.53 -23.33
C LEU A 9 41.77 6.06 -22.11
N THR A 10 40.57 6.67 -22.25
CA THR A 10 39.64 6.86 -21.15
C THR A 10 39.11 5.52 -20.73
N MET A 11 39.71 4.89 -19.73
CA MET A 11 39.09 3.81 -18.99
C MET A 11 37.82 4.37 -18.31
N ALA A 12 36.68 4.15 -18.94
CA ALA A 12 35.41 4.25 -18.24
C ALA A 12 35.40 3.13 -17.21
N THR A 13 35.82 3.44 -15.99
CA THR A 13 35.57 2.56 -14.85
C THR A 13 34.06 2.53 -14.66
N THR A 14 33.41 1.51 -15.20
CA THR A 14 32.07 1.11 -14.76
C THR A 14 32.21 0.77 -13.29
N GLY A 15 31.85 1.70 -12.44
CA GLY A 15 31.80 1.47 -11.00
C GLY A 15 30.79 0.36 -10.74
N SER A 16 31.25 -0.88 -10.68
CA SER A 16 30.42 -1.96 -10.15
C SER A 16 30.26 -1.69 -8.65
N GLY A 17 29.06 -1.28 -8.25
CA GLY A 17 28.74 -1.20 -6.85
C GLY A 17 28.92 -2.59 -6.22
N TYR A 18 29.61 -2.66 -5.11
CA TYR A 18 29.73 -3.88 -4.32
C TYR A 18 29.45 -3.56 -2.85
N ASP A 19 28.95 -4.55 -2.13
CA ASP A 19 28.80 -4.43 -0.68
C ASP A 19 30.18 -4.36 -0.01
N ARG A 20 30.40 -3.33 0.78
CA ARG A 20 31.69 -3.08 1.43
C ARG A 20 32.02 -4.03 2.57
N ILE A 21 31.02 -4.69 3.14
CA ILE A 21 31.13 -5.58 4.31
C ILE A 21 31.22 -7.03 3.83
N THR A 22 30.29 -7.44 2.97
CA THR A 22 30.21 -8.83 2.52
C THR A 22 31.02 -9.13 1.26
N GLY A 23 31.40 -8.11 0.49
CA GLY A 23 32.10 -8.24 -0.80
C GLY A 23 31.21 -8.65 -1.98
N GLU A 24 29.90 -8.72 -1.78
CA GLU A 24 28.95 -9.10 -2.84
C GLU A 24 28.93 -8.08 -3.98
N LYS A 25 28.76 -8.56 -5.21
CA LYS A 25 28.84 -7.76 -6.44
C LYS A 25 27.59 -6.91 -6.74
N PHE A 26 26.81 -6.60 -5.75
CA PHE A 26 25.66 -5.71 -5.86
C PHE A 26 25.65 -4.70 -4.71
N ALA A 27 25.13 -3.50 -4.99
CA ALA A 27 25.02 -2.48 -3.97
C ALA A 27 23.97 -2.91 -2.95
N SER A 28 24.41 -3.12 -1.71
CA SER A 28 23.53 -3.20 -0.56
C SER A 28 23.67 -1.93 0.27
N ARG A 29 22.72 -1.69 1.15
CA ARG A 29 22.83 -0.63 2.13
C ARG A 29 23.08 -1.25 3.50
N SER A 30 23.80 -0.54 4.34
CA SER A 30 23.97 -0.93 5.74
C SER A 30 22.62 -1.10 6.43
N GLU A 31 22.53 -2.02 7.37
CA GLU A 31 21.37 -2.15 8.23
C GLU A 31 21.07 -0.84 8.95
N VAL A 32 19.81 -0.58 9.21
CA VAL A 32 19.38 0.56 10.00
C VAL A 32 19.19 0.10 11.44
N ILE A 33 20.00 0.66 12.35
CA ILE A 33 19.90 0.40 13.77
C ILE A 33 19.24 1.60 14.43
N ALA A 34 18.19 1.37 15.22
CA ALA A 34 17.45 2.42 15.90
C ALA A 34 17.29 2.10 17.39
N GLN A 35 17.50 3.10 18.26
CA GLN A 35 17.39 2.96 19.70
C GLN A 35 15.94 3.06 20.19
N ASN A 36 15.16 3.96 19.63
CA ASN A 36 13.84 4.33 20.18
C ASN A 36 12.65 3.79 19.38
N GLY A 37 12.82 3.51 18.10
CA GLY A 37 11.78 3.03 17.23
C GLY A 37 12.17 3.11 15.77
N MET A 38 11.44 2.42 14.93
CA MET A 38 11.69 2.35 13.51
C MET A 38 10.38 2.38 12.73
N VAL A 39 10.41 3.00 11.56
CA VAL A 39 9.36 2.95 10.56
C VAL A 39 9.96 2.53 9.22
N ALA A 40 9.33 1.59 8.55
CA ALA A 40 9.71 1.16 7.21
C ALA A 40 8.49 1.19 6.29
N THR A 41 8.62 1.86 5.16
CA THR A 41 7.60 1.94 4.11
C THR A 41 8.26 1.91 2.73
N SER A 42 7.46 1.76 1.69
CA SER A 42 7.89 1.84 0.29
C SER A 42 8.21 3.26 -0.18
N HIS A 43 7.85 4.32 0.59
CA HIS A 43 8.10 5.70 0.20
C HIS A 43 8.82 6.50 1.29
N PRO A 44 9.97 7.16 1.01
CA PRO A 44 10.78 7.85 2.01
C PRO A 44 10.03 8.92 2.82
N LEU A 45 9.16 9.71 2.18
CA LEU A 45 8.38 10.73 2.87
C LEU A 45 7.34 10.14 3.80
N ALA A 46 6.72 9.00 3.45
CA ALA A 46 5.80 8.28 4.35
C ALA A 46 6.54 7.72 5.57
N THR A 47 7.76 7.19 5.37
CA THR A 47 8.64 6.79 6.48
C THR A 47 8.96 7.96 7.40
N GLN A 48 9.30 9.14 6.83
CA GLN A 48 9.59 10.34 7.60
C GLN A 48 8.39 10.79 8.43
N ILE A 49 7.19 10.81 7.84
CA ILE A 49 5.95 11.14 8.56
C ILE A 49 5.74 10.19 9.75
N GLY A 50 5.87 8.88 9.53
CA GLY A 50 5.74 7.91 10.62
C GLY A 50 6.76 8.12 11.74
N LEU A 51 8.02 8.43 11.41
CA LEU A 51 9.07 8.76 12.39
C LEU A 51 8.75 10.05 13.16
N ASP A 52 8.21 11.05 12.51
CA ASP A 52 7.86 12.32 13.16
C ASP A 52 6.66 12.13 14.12
N ILE A 53 5.72 11.26 13.79
CA ILE A 53 4.65 10.85 14.71
C ILE A 53 5.22 10.13 15.94
N LEU A 54 6.18 9.22 15.79
CA LEU A 54 6.85 8.58 16.93
C LEU A 54 7.57 9.61 17.81
N LYS A 55 8.29 10.57 17.22
CA LYS A 55 8.98 11.64 17.96
C LYS A 55 8.02 12.56 18.72
N GLN A 56 6.80 12.76 18.25
CA GLN A 56 5.74 13.48 18.93
C GLN A 56 5.13 12.69 20.10
N GLY A 57 5.59 11.47 20.35
CA GLY A 57 5.12 10.59 21.42
C GLY A 57 3.91 9.73 21.02
N GLY A 58 3.63 9.60 19.74
CA GLY A 58 2.64 8.68 19.19
C GLY A 58 3.05 7.22 19.39
N THR A 59 2.08 6.31 19.31
CA THR A 59 2.31 4.87 19.30
C THR A 59 2.82 4.39 17.95
N ALA A 60 3.28 3.14 17.88
CA ALA A 60 3.59 2.51 16.59
C ALA A 60 2.37 2.46 15.65
N VAL A 61 1.16 2.35 16.23
CA VAL A 61 -0.10 2.35 15.46
C VAL A 61 -0.41 3.76 14.93
N ASP A 62 -0.24 4.81 15.74
CA ASP A 62 -0.37 6.20 15.23
C ASP A 62 0.59 6.44 14.06
N ALA A 63 1.84 6.01 14.18
CA ALA A 63 2.84 6.16 13.14
C ALA A 63 2.48 5.37 11.86
N ALA A 64 1.98 4.14 12.02
CA ALA A 64 1.55 3.30 10.90
C ALA A 64 0.35 3.90 10.17
N ILE A 65 -0.65 4.42 10.90
CA ILE A 65 -1.81 5.10 10.30
C ILE A 65 -1.35 6.32 9.50
N ALA A 66 -0.56 7.22 10.09
CA ALA A 66 -0.09 8.43 9.41
C ALA A 66 0.76 8.10 8.16
N ALA A 67 1.63 7.09 8.24
CA ALA A 67 2.42 6.63 7.11
C ALA A 67 1.53 6.01 6.01
N ASN A 68 0.49 5.24 6.37
CA ASN A 68 -0.42 4.64 5.40
C ASN A 68 -1.30 5.69 4.72
N ILE A 69 -1.78 6.71 5.45
CA ILE A 69 -2.46 7.87 4.85
C ILE A 69 -1.56 8.55 3.81
N ALA A 70 -0.27 8.75 4.15
CA ALA A 70 0.70 9.36 3.25
C ALA A 70 0.96 8.51 1.99
N LEU A 71 1.04 7.19 2.14
CA LEU A 71 1.18 6.27 1.02
C LEU A 71 0.00 6.36 0.05
N GLY A 72 -1.22 6.59 0.54
CA GLY A 72 -2.40 6.82 -0.30
C GLY A 72 -2.28 8.02 -1.26
N LEU A 73 -1.50 9.03 -0.88
CA LEU A 73 -1.15 10.16 -1.76
C LEU A 73 0.10 9.87 -2.60
N MET A 74 1.15 9.32 -2.00
CA MET A 74 2.51 9.28 -2.55
C MET A 74 2.80 8.01 -3.35
N GLU A 75 2.04 6.95 -3.14
CA GLU A 75 2.13 5.66 -3.84
C GLU A 75 0.75 5.19 -4.34
N PRO A 76 0.07 5.99 -5.17
CA PRO A 76 -1.33 5.78 -5.56
C PRO A 76 -1.55 4.52 -6.41
N THR A 77 -0.49 3.90 -6.89
CA THR A 77 -0.56 2.64 -7.66
C THR A 77 -0.67 1.40 -6.77
N GLY A 78 -0.45 1.53 -5.47
CA GLY A 78 -0.49 0.45 -4.49
C GLY A 78 -1.31 0.76 -3.24
N ASN A 79 -1.69 2.02 -3.02
CA ASN A 79 -2.39 2.47 -1.83
C ASN A 79 -3.50 3.49 -2.14
N GLY A 80 -4.44 3.65 -1.24
CA GLY A 80 -5.46 4.70 -1.34
C GLY A 80 -6.62 4.52 -0.37
N ILE A 81 -7.38 5.60 -0.17
CA ILE A 81 -8.58 5.60 0.68
C ILE A 81 -9.72 4.71 0.13
N GLY A 82 -9.63 4.32 -1.13
CA GLY A 82 -10.57 3.40 -1.79
C GLY A 82 -10.16 1.93 -1.72
N GLY A 83 -9.10 1.59 -1.01
CA GLY A 83 -8.57 0.24 -0.88
C GLY A 83 -8.88 -0.42 0.45
N ASP A 84 -8.19 -1.55 0.65
CA ASP A 84 -8.29 -2.38 1.85
C ASP A 84 -7.18 -2.04 2.85
N LEU A 85 -7.35 -2.50 4.09
CA LEU A 85 -6.31 -2.47 5.11
C LEU A 85 -6.30 -3.78 5.88
N PHE A 86 -5.10 -4.33 6.07
CA PHE A 86 -4.84 -5.46 6.96
C PHE A 86 -3.76 -5.07 7.96
N ALA A 87 -3.93 -5.46 9.21
CA ALA A 87 -2.93 -5.20 10.23
C ALA A 87 -2.74 -6.39 11.18
N ILE A 88 -1.49 -6.66 11.53
CA ILE A 88 -1.11 -7.52 12.64
C ILE A 88 -0.30 -6.66 13.62
N ILE A 89 -0.76 -6.62 14.87
CA ILE A 89 -0.19 -5.78 15.92
C ILE A 89 0.26 -6.66 17.08
N TRP A 90 1.52 -6.55 17.46
CA TRP A 90 2.00 -7.08 18.74
C TRP A 90 1.81 -6.03 19.83
N ASP A 91 0.93 -6.33 20.77
CA ASP A 91 0.77 -5.50 21.97
C ASP A 91 1.70 -6.01 23.09
N ALA A 92 2.75 -5.25 23.34
CA ALA A 92 3.75 -5.61 24.35
C ALA A 92 3.19 -5.59 25.78
N GLN A 93 2.12 -4.82 26.05
CA GLN A 93 1.50 -4.74 27.36
C GLN A 93 0.69 -6.01 27.67
N SER A 94 -0.17 -6.41 26.77
CA SER A 94 -0.99 -7.64 26.92
C SER A 94 -0.23 -8.90 26.51
N LYS A 95 0.90 -8.78 25.81
CA LYS A 95 1.69 -9.87 25.19
C LYS A 95 0.82 -10.70 24.23
N LYS A 96 0.01 -10.02 23.44
CA LYS A 96 -0.89 -10.67 22.48
C LYS A 96 -0.71 -10.07 21.07
N LEU A 97 -0.93 -10.91 20.09
CA LEU A 97 -1.14 -10.50 18.71
C LEU A 97 -2.62 -10.15 18.49
N HIS A 98 -2.85 -9.08 17.77
CA HIS A 98 -4.16 -8.66 17.31
C HIS A 98 -4.15 -8.57 15.79
N GLY A 99 -5.14 -9.13 15.15
CA GLY A 99 -5.35 -9.01 13.71
C GLY A 99 -6.53 -8.09 13.42
N LEU A 100 -6.42 -7.24 12.42
CA LEU A 100 -7.53 -6.47 11.88
C LEU A 100 -7.69 -6.78 10.39
N ASN A 101 -8.90 -7.17 10.01
CA ASN A 101 -9.35 -7.28 8.63
C ASN A 101 -10.25 -6.10 8.30
N ALA A 102 -9.76 -5.20 7.49
CA ALA A 102 -10.49 -4.07 6.92
C ALA A 102 -10.47 -4.16 5.38
N SER A 103 -10.80 -5.34 4.86
CA SER A 103 -11.14 -5.53 3.45
C SER A 103 -12.65 -5.55 3.28
N GLY A 104 -13.15 -4.75 2.37
CA GLY A 104 -14.58 -4.66 2.15
C GLY A 104 -15.14 -5.82 1.32
N PRO A 105 -16.39 -6.22 1.58
CA PRO A 105 -17.08 -7.22 0.78
C PRO A 105 -17.44 -6.69 -0.62
N ALA A 106 -17.83 -7.58 -1.49
CA ALA A 106 -18.51 -7.20 -2.73
C ALA A 106 -19.84 -6.49 -2.39
N PRO A 107 -20.33 -5.56 -3.23
CA PRO A 107 -21.65 -4.96 -3.06
C PRO A 107 -22.75 -6.00 -2.95
N MET A 108 -23.70 -5.83 -2.04
CA MET A 108 -24.74 -6.82 -1.76
C MET A 108 -25.61 -7.17 -2.96
N ASN A 109 -25.78 -6.22 -3.88
CA ASN A 109 -26.58 -6.42 -5.09
C ASN A 109 -25.81 -7.07 -6.25
N LEU A 110 -24.52 -7.35 -6.10
CA LEU A 110 -23.72 -8.03 -7.12
C LEU A 110 -23.74 -9.54 -6.89
N SER A 111 -24.35 -10.28 -7.81
CA SER A 111 -24.48 -11.73 -7.73
C SER A 111 -23.73 -12.46 -8.84
N ILE A 112 -23.49 -13.75 -8.65
CA ILE A 112 -22.89 -14.60 -9.68
C ILE A 112 -23.80 -14.69 -10.92
N ASP A 113 -25.12 -14.69 -10.71
CA ASP A 113 -26.12 -14.74 -11.80
C ASP A 113 -25.98 -13.57 -12.77
N TYR A 114 -25.61 -12.39 -12.25
CA TYR A 114 -25.32 -11.23 -13.11
C TYR A 114 -24.17 -11.53 -14.07
N PHE A 115 -23.09 -12.10 -13.59
CA PHE A 115 -21.92 -12.44 -14.44
C PHE A 115 -22.29 -13.52 -15.46
N GLU A 116 -23.07 -14.51 -15.09
CA GLU A 116 -23.54 -15.58 -15.98
C GLU A 116 -24.44 -15.01 -17.09
N GLN A 117 -25.40 -14.15 -16.74
CA GLN A 117 -26.28 -13.48 -17.69
C GLN A 117 -25.52 -12.59 -18.69
N GLN A 118 -24.42 -11.98 -18.24
CA GLN A 118 -23.54 -11.20 -19.10
C GLN A 118 -22.53 -12.06 -19.90
N GLY A 119 -22.56 -13.39 -19.75
CA GLY A 119 -21.60 -14.30 -20.38
C GLY A 119 -20.16 -14.17 -19.87
N LEU A 120 -19.96 -13.57 -18.71
CA LEU A 120 -18.66 -13.33 -18.12
C LEU A 120 -18.20 -14.57 -17.32
N LYS A 121 -17.11 -15.19 -17.72
CA LYS A 121 -16.50 -16.35 -17.04
C LYS A 121 -15.58 -15.99 -15.88
N LYS A 122 -15.29 -14.72 -15.68
CA LYS A 122 -14.44 -14.17 -14.61
C LYS A 122 -14.81 -12.71 -14.35
N ILE A 123 -14.57 -12.25 -13.14
CA ILE A 123 -14.69 -10.84 -12.79
C ILE A 123 -13.65 -10.04 -13.60
N PRO A 124 -14.03 -8.96 -14.29
CA PRO A 124 -13.08 -8.09 -14.97
C PRO A 124 -12.04 -7.54 -14.00
N ALA A 125 -10.79 -7.40 -14.44
CA ALA A 125 -9.73 -6.88 -13.57
C ALA A 125 -9.84 -5.37 -13.30
N TYR A 126 -10.62 -4.63 -14.11
CA TYR A 126 -10.76 -3.17 -14.05
C TYR A 126 -12.18 -2.75 -14.38
N GLY A 127 -12.55 -1.55 -13.96
CA GLY A 127 -13.85 -0.97 -14.15
C GLY A 127 -14.73 -1.06 -12.91
N PRO A 128 -16.03 -0.84 -13.02
CA PRO A 128 -16.92 -0.73 -11.86
C PRO A 128 -17.30 -2.07 -11.21
N LEU A 129 -17.23 -3.20 -11.95
CA LEU A 129 -17.67 -4.50 -11.46
C LEU A 129 -16.77 -5.13 -10.37
N PRO A 130 -15.42 -4.99 -10.39
CA PRO A 130 -14.57 -5.52 -9.33
C PRO A 130 -14.48 -4.62 -8.10
N VAL A 131 -15.20 -3.50 -8.06
CA VAL A 131 -15.17 -2.57 -6.93
C VAL A 131 -15.84 -3.21 -5.72
N THR A 132 -15.08 -3.32 -4.62
CA THR A 132 -15.56 -3.72 -3.30
C THR A 132 -15.80 -2.49 -2.43
N VAL A 133 -16.41 -2.65 -1.27
CA VAL A 133 -16.51 -1.57 -0.29
C VAL A 133 -15.10 -1.18 0.18
N PRO A 134 -14.69 0.11 0.12
CA PRO A 134 -13.40 0.54 0.64
C PRO A 134 -13.29 0.28 2.14
N GLY A 135 -12.23 -0.35 2.60
CA GLY A 135 -12.08 -0.70 4.02
C GLY A 135 -11.04 0.13 4.79
N ALA A 136 -10.07 0.72 4.08
CA ALA A 136 -8.90 1.34 4.71
C ALA A 136 -9.24 2.40 5.76
N VAL A 137 -10.22 3.27 5.50
CA VAL A 137 -10.57 4.38 6.40
C VAL A 137 -11.18 3.87 7.70
N ASP A 138 -12.08 2.89 7.65
CA ASP A 138 -12.64 2.25 8.86
C ASP A 138 -11.54 1.53 9.65
N GLY A 139 -10.61 0.89 8.94
CA GLY A 139 -9.43 0.27 9.54
C GLY A 139 -8.56 1.27 10.31
N TRP A 140 -8.31 2.47 9.79
CA TRP A 140 -7.59 3.52 10.52
C TRP A 140 -8.30 3.94 11.80
N VAL A 141 -9.61 4.16 11.72
CA VAL A 141 -10.42 4.52 12.88
C VAL A 141 -10.36 3.42 13.94
N LYS A 142 -10.61 2.17 13.56
CA LYS A 142 -10.60 1.02 14.47
C LYS A 142 -9.24 0.76 15.12
N LEU A 143 -8.16 0.92 14.38
CA LEU A 143 -6.79 0.83 14.90
C LEU A 143 -6.53 1.94 15.91
N HIS A 144 -6.91 3.17 15.57
CA HIS A 144 -6.69 4.32 16.43
C HIS A 144 -7.53 4.25 17.72
N GLU A 145 -8.79 3.86 17.66
CA GLU A 145 -9.65 3.68 18.84
C GLU A 145 -9.05 2.73 19.88
N LYS A 146 -8.37 1.67 19.42
CA LYS A 146 -7.81 0.65 20.32
C LYS A 146 -6.39 0.94 20.76
N PHE A 147 -5.55 1.49 19.90
CA PHE A 147 -4.10 1.59 20.12
C PHE A 147 -3.54 3.00 19.91
N GLY A 148 -4.35 3.95 19.44
CA GLY A 148 -3.95 5.33 19.23
C GLY A 148 -3.71 6.07 20.53
N LYS A 149 -2.87 7.10 20.47
CA LYS A 149 -2.55 7.99 21.60
C LYS A 149 -2.65 9.45 21.23
N LEU A 150 -2.19 9.82 20.04
CA LEU A 150 -2.32 11.18 19.54
C LEU A 150 -3.75 11.43 19.07
N LYS A 151 -4.12 12.71 18.90
CA LYS A 151 -5.42 13.03 18.31
C LYS A 151 -5.50 12.49 16.89
N PHE A 152 -6.55 11.77 16.54
CA PHE A 152 -6.75 11.19 15.22
C PHE A 152 -6.51 12.19 14.09
N LYS A 153 -7.07 13.40 14.21
CA LYS A 153 -6.92 14.50 13.27
C LYS A 153 -5.43 14.81 12.98
N SER A 154 -4.57 14.81 13.98
CA SER A 154 -3.16 15.17 13.81
C SER A 154 -2.37 14.19 12.93
N LEU A 155 -2.86 12.95 12.77
CA LEU A 155 -2.23 11.95 11.91
C LEU A 155 -2.40 12.26 10.41
N PHE A 156 -3.39 13.08 10.06
CA PHE A 156 -3.68 13.47 8.68
C PHE A 156 -2.96 14.75 8.25
N GLU A 157 -2.63 15.63 9.19
CA GLU A 157 -2.09 16.96 8.90
C GLU A 157 -0.88 16.95 7.96
N PRO A 158 0.15 16.09 8.15
CA PRO A 158 1.30 16.07 7.25
C PRO A 158 0.92 15.70 5.81
N THR A 159 0.02 14.75 5.63
CA THR A 159 -0.41 14.33 4.29
C THR A 159 -1.29 15.37 3.61
N ILE A 160 -2.16 16.03 4.37
CA ILE A 160 -2.97 17.15 3.88
C ILE A 160 -2.06 18.26 3.37
N GLU A 161 -1.02 18.60 4.12
CA GLU A 161 -0.03 19.61 3.72
C GLU A 161 0.67 19.23 2.41
N TYR A 162 1.13 17.98 2.27
CA TYR A 162 1.73 17.51 1.02
C TYR A 162 0.74 17.47 -0.15
N ALA A 163 -0.51 17.12 0.09
CA ALA A 163 -1.54 17.12 -0.95
C ALA A 163 -1.82 18.52 -1.50
N GLU A 164 -1.73 19.55 -0.66
CA GLU A 164 -1.93 20.97 -1.04
C GLU A 164 -0.69 21.64 -1.60
N LYS A 165 0.41 21.53 -0.87
CA LYS A 165 1.68 22.22 -1.23
C LYS A 165 2.44 21.44 -2.29
N GLY A 166 2.25 20.14 -2.36
CA GLY A 166 2.88 19.22 -3.29
C GLY A 166 4.07 18.46 -2.70
N PHE A 167 4.41 17.36 -3.35
CA PHE A 167 5.58 16.53 -3.06
C PHE A 167 6.26 16.08 -4.34
N PRO A 168 7.57 15.80 -4.34
CA PRO A 168 8.28 15.35 -5.52
C PRO A 168 7.94 13.89 -5.85
N ILE A 169 7.56 13.62 -7.10
CA ILE A 169 7.35 12.26 -7.61
C ILE A 169 8.67 11.50 -7.64
N THR A 170 8.70 10.32 -7.04
CA THR A 170 9.87 9.44 -7.07
C THR A 170 9.99 8.70 -8.41
N GLU A 171 11.18 8.16 -8.71
CA GLU A 171 11.44 7.44 -9.96
C GLU A 171 10.53 6.22 -10.13
N THR A 172 10.39 5.41 -9.09
CA THR A 172 9.54 4.21 -9.10
C THR A 172 8.08 4.57 -9.32
N ILE A 173 7.58 5.63 -8.67
CA ILE A 173 6.20 6.07 -8.82
C ILE A 173 5.96 6.63 -10.23
N ALA A 174 6.88 7.46 -10.75
CA ALA A 174 6.79 7.96 -12.13
C ALA A 174 6.70 6.80 -13.15
N TYR A 175 7.50 5.76 -12.97
CA TYR A 175 7.47 4.57 -13.82
C TYR A 175 6.10 3.87 -13.79
N TYR A 176 5.53 3.61 -12.62
CA TYR A 176 4.24 2.94 -12.51
C TYR A 176 3.08 3.81 -12.98
N LEU A 177 3.12 5.12 -12.74
CA LEU A 177 2.13 6.05 -13.25
C LEU A 177 2.12 6.05 -14.78
N ASP A 178 3.28 6.16 -15.44
CA ASP A 178 3.39 6.11 -16.90
C ASP A 178 2.82 4.81 -17.48
N LYS A 179 3.17 3.65 -16.89
CA LYS A 179 2.60 2.34 -17.27
C LYS A 179 1.09 2.26 -17.09
N SER A 180 0.52 3.03 -16.18
CA SER A 180 -0.90 3.03 -15.87
C SER A 180 -1.73 3.89 -16.82
N GLN A 181 -1.14 4.89 -17.47
CA GLN A 181 -1.84 5.87 -18.28
C GLN A 181 -2.79 5.24 -19.30
N LYS A 182 -2.26 4.45 -20.26
CA LYS A 182 -3.05 3.82 -21.34
C LYS A 182 -4.18 2.93 -20.83
N ARG A 183 -4.03 2.41 -19.61
CA ARG A 183 -5.02 1.53 -18.98
C ARG A 183 -6.18 2.31 -18.40
N PHE A 184 -5.90 3.46 -17.78
CA PHE A 184 -6.86 4.17 -16.96
C PHE A 184 -7.37 5.48 -17.57
N GLU A 185 -6.70 6.07 -18.56
CA GLU A 185 -7.12 7.34 -19.20
C GLU A 185 -8.53 7.33 -19.79
N LYS A 186 -9.08 6.15 -20.10
CA LYS A 186 -10.44 5.96 -20.59
C LYS A 186 -11.51 6.05 -19.50
N TYR A 187 -11.14 5.97 -18.23
CA TYR A 187 -12.09 6.04 -17.11
C TYR A 187 -12.33 7.50 -16.70
N PRO A 188 -13.58 7.84 -16.31
CA PRO A 188 -13.93 9.20 -15.90
C PRO A 188 -13.01 9.72 -14.79
N ASN A 189 -12.73 11.03 -14.82
CA ASN A 189 -11.95 11.79 -13.85
C ASN A 189 -10.45 11.41 -13.73
N PHE A 190 -10.00 10.28 -14.30
CA PHE A 190 -8.60 9.89 -14.20
C PHE A 190 -7.67 10.97 -14.78
N SER A 191 -7.98 11.43 -16.00
CA SER A 191 -7.16 12.43 -16.69
C SER A 191 -7.12 13.78 -15.96
N GLU A 192 -8.20 14.17 -15.30
CA GLU A 192 -8.27 15.44 -14.55
C GLU A 192 -7.29 15.47 -13.39
N VAL A 193 -7.13 14.34 -12.70
CA VAL A 193 -6.24 14.21 -11.55
C VAL A 193 -4.79 13.98 -11.99
N TRP A 194 -4.58 13.02 -12.89
CA TRP A 194 -3.26 12.47 -13.15
C TRP A 194 -2.55 13.00 -14.39
N ILE A 195 -3.29 13.45 -15.41
CA ILE A 195 -2.69 13.91 -16.67
C ILE A 195 -2.52 15.43 -16.65
N LYS A 196 -1.28 15.87 -16.65
CA LYS A 196 -0.90 17.28 -16.74
C LYS A 196 -0.12 17.50 -18.03
N ASN A 197 -0.52 18.50 -18.83
CA ASN A 197 0.11 18.78 -20.12
C ASN A 197 0.18 17.56 -21.06
N GLY A 198 -0.87 16.72 -21.06
CA GLY A 198 -0.99 15.55 -21.93
C GLY A 198 -0.18 14.31 -21.49
N ARG A 199 0.42 14.31 -20.31
CA ARG A 199 1.21 13.19 -19.79
C ARG A 199 1.09 13.01 -18.28
N MET A 200 1.52 11.86 -17.78
CA MET A 200 1.65 11.60 -16.36
C MET A 200 2.82 12.39 -15.74
N PRO A 201 2.76 12.66 -14.42
CA PRO A 201 3.86 13.31 -13.69
C PRO A 201 5.16 12.51 -13.81
N GLN A 202 6.29 13.21 -13.96
CA GLN A 202 7.61 12.62 -14.08
C GLN A 202 8.42 12.74 -12.78
N LYS A 203 9.48 11.96 -12.68
CA LYS A 203 10.47 12.01 -11.59
C LYS A 203 10.90 13.45 -11.29
N GLY A 204 10.79 13.84 -10.01
CA GLY A 204 11.17 15.17 -9.52
C GLY A 204 10.12 16.26 -9.70
N GLU A 205 9.06 16.03 -10.47
CA GLU A 205 7.95 16.98 -10.59
C GLU A 205 7.15 17.05 -9.30
N ILE A 206 6.68 18.25 -8.97
CA ILE A 206 5.84 18.48 -7.80
C ILE A 206 4.40 18.17 -8.15
N PHE A 207 3.86 17.14 -7.52
CA PHE A 207 2.47 16.71 -7.68
C PHE A 207 1.61 17.19 -6.51
N LYS A 208 0.41 17.66 -6.81
CA LYS A 208 -0.59 18.13 -5.84
C LYS A 208 -1.93 17.43 -6.09
N ASN A 209 -2.67 17.17 -5.01
CA ASN A 209 -4.03 16.67 -5.09
C ASN A 209 -4.92 17.36 -4.03
N PRO A 210 -5.37 18.60 -4.30
CA PRO A 210 -6.19 19.36 -3.35
C PRO A 210 -7.55 18.71 -3.08
N GLN A 211 -8.10 17.94 -4.02
CA GLN A 211 -9.33 17.21 -3.80
C GLN A 211 -9.15 16.13 -2.73
N LEU A 212 -8.06 15.36 -2.80
CA LEU A 212 -7.73 14.41 -1.76
C LEU A 212 -7.48 15.10 -0.41
N ALA A 213 -6.82 16.26 -0.40
CA ALA A 213 -6.64 17.06 0.83
C ALA A 213 -7.98 17.40 1.50
N ASN A 214 -8.98 17.81 0.72
CA ASN A 214 -10.32 18.10 1.23
C ASN A 214 -10.99 16.85 1.80
N THR A 215 -10.93 15.73 1.10
CA THR A 215 -11.46 14.45 1.59
C THR A 215 -10.78 14.02 2.89
N LEU A 216 -9.45 14.10 2.97
CA LEU A 216 -8.70 13.77 4.18
C LEU A 216 -9.05 14.68 5.36
N ARG A 217 -9.35 15.97 5.14
CA ARG A 217 -9.84 16.87 6.21
C ARG A 217 -11.19 16.42 6.77
N ILE A 218 -12.12 16.03 5.89
CA ILE A 218 -13.44 15.56 6.33
C ILE A 218 -13.28 14.29 7.17
N ILE A 219 -12.43 13.34 6.73
CA ILE A 219 -12.13 12.13 7.49
C ILE A 219 -11.45 12.45 8.83
N ALA A 220 -10.47 13.36 8.82
CA ALA A 220 -9.76 13.79 10.02
C ALA A 220 -10.68 14.42 11.09
N GLU A 221 -11.73 15.09 10.67
CA GLU A 221 -12.68 15.77 11.55
C GLU A 221 -13.86 14.90 11.99
N LYS A 222 -14.37 14.06 11.08
CA LYS A 222 -15.59 13.27 11.29
C LYS A 222 -15.34 11.77 11.46
N GLY A 223 -14.09 11.33 11.33
CA GLY A 223 -13.73 9.90 11.41
C GLY A 223 -14.46 9.07 10.35
N ARG A 224 -14.95 7.91 10.75
CA ARG A 224 -15.67 6.96 9.90
C ARG A 224 -16.88 7.59 9.18
N GLU A 225 -17.70 8.31 9.92
CA GLU A 225 -18.93 8.93 9.39
C GLU A 225 -18.63 9.89 8.23
N GLY A 226 -17.49 10.59 8.28
CA GLY A 226 -17.07 11.50 7.22
C GLY A 226 -16.81 10.83 5.88
N PHE A 227 -16.56 9.52 5.84
CA PHE A 227 -16.25 8.79 4.63
C PHE A 227 -17.36 7.81 4.20
N TYR A 228 -17.93 7.07 5.15
CA TYR A 228 -18.93 6.03 4.86
C TYR A 228 -20.37 6.54 4.90
N GLU A 229 -20.57 7.76 5.33
CA GLU A 229 -21.88 8.41 5.42
C GLU A 229 -21.83 9.80 4.76
N GLY A 230 -22.99 10.38 4.52
CA GLY A 230 -23.10 11.72 3.96
C GLY A 230 -22.64 11.86 2.49
N GLU A 231 -22.04 13.02 2.19
CA GLU A 231 -21.77 13.43 0.81
C GLU A 231 -20.73 12.56 0.10
N ILE A 232 -19.64 12.17 0.80
CA ILE A 232 -18.58 11.35 0.20
C ILE A 232 -19.13 9.97 -0.18
N ALA A 233 -19.83 9.31 0.73
CA ALA A 233 -20.45 8.01 0.47
C ALA A 233 -21.44 8.07 -0.69
N GLN A 234 -22.32 9.09 -0.69
CA GLN A 234 -23.28 9.26 -1.77
C GLN A 234 -22.60 9.51 -3.14
N THR A 235 -21.54 10.32 -3.15
CA THR A 235 -20.76 10.59 -4.37
C THR A 235 -20.08 9.31 -4.90
N MET A 236 -19.49 8.51 -4.02
CA MET A 236 -18.87 7.23 -4.41
C MET A 236 -19.90 6.25 -4.99
N ALA A 237 -21.03 6.07 -4.31
CA ALA A 237 -22.10 5.19 -4.77
C ALA A 237 -22.63 5.62 -6.14
N ASN A 238 -22.98 6.90 -6.28
CA ASN A 238 -23.48 7.45 -7.55
C ASN A 238 -22.46 7.31 -8.69
N PHE A 239 -21.18 7.55 -8.41
CA PHE A 239 -20.12 7.45 -9.42
C PHE A 239 -19.92 6.02 -9.91
N VAL A 240 -19.91 5.04 -9.01
CA VAL A 240 -19.76 3.63 -9.39
C VAL A 240 -20.99 3.13 -10.15
N GLN A 241 -22.19 3.47 -9.67
CA GLN A 241 -23.46 3.08 -10.32
C GLN A 241 -23.62 3.71 -11.71
N ALA A 242 -23.24 4.97 -11.88
CA ALA A 242 -23.28 5.65 -13.20
C ALA A 242 -22.42 4.97 -14.27
N GLN A 243 -21.44 4.16 -13.85
CA GLN A 243 -20.59 3.36 -14.73
C GLN A 243 -21.06 1.90 -14.89
N GLY A 244 -22.21 1.53 -14.31
CA GLY A 244 -22.75 0.17 -14.33
C GLY A 244 -22.21 -0.74 -13.22
N GLY A 245 -21.68 -0.18 -12.14
CA GLY A 245 -21.29 -0.91 -10.93
C GLY A 245 -22.42 -1.02 -9.93
N PHE A 246 -22.18 -1.71 -8.84
CA PHE A 246 -23.20 -2.13 -7.87
C PHE A 246 -23.07 -1.50 -6.48
N LEU A 247 -21.98 -0.77 -6.21
CA LEU A 247 -21.75 -0.16 -4.90
C LEU A 247 -22.87 0.82 -4.55
N THR A 248 -23.51 0.61 -3.39
CA THR A 248 -24.59 1.46 -2.89
C THR A 248 -24.15 2.28 -1.67
N TYR A 249 -24.94 3.27 -1.33
CA TYR A 249 -24.77 4.01 -0.07
C TYR A 249 -24.89 3.06 1.15
N ASP A 250 -25.82 2.13 1.11
CA ASP A 250 -26.07 1.19 2.22
C ASP A 250 -24.90 0.20 2.38
N ASP A 251 -24.25 -0.22 1.29
CA ASP A 251 -23.02 -1.01 1.36
C ASP A 251 -21.91 -0.26 2.10
N LEU A 252 -21.78 1.04 1.85
CA LEU A 252 -20.79 1.90 2.51
C LEU A 252 -21.16 2.13 3.98
N ALA A 253 -22.36 2.61 4.25
CA ALA A 253 -22.81 2.94 5.61
C ALA A 253 -22.80 1.72 6.55
N GLY A 254 -23.15 0.54 6.03
CA GLY A 254 -23.20 -0.72 6.78
C GLY A 254 -21.85 -1.40 6.97
N PHE A 255 -20.78 -0.93 6.33
CA PHE A 255 -19.47 -1.60 6.43
C PHE A 255 -18.78 -1.32 7.77
N HIS A 256 -18.20 -2.36 8.37
CA HIS A 256 -17.32 -2.30 9.52
C HIS A 256 -16.20 -3.33 9.38
N SER A 257 -14.97 -2.90 9.62
CA SER A 257 -13.83 -3.80 9.70
C SER A 257 -13.89 -4.69 10.94
N GLU A 258 -13.19 -5.82 10.92
CA GLU A 258 -13.31 -6.86 11.92
C GLU A 258 -11.98 -7.17 12.60
N TRP A 259 -11.99 -7.22 13.94
CA TRP A 259 -10.88 -7.81 14.69
C TRP A 259 -10.90 -9.32 14.49
N THR A 260 -9.77 -9.87 14.07
CA THR A 260 -9.63 -11.31 13.82
C THR A 260 -8.46 -11.89 14.59
N GLN A 261 -8.51 -13.19 14.85
CA GLN A 261 -7.40 -13.90 15.49
C GLN A 261 -6.38 -14.30 14.44
N PRO A 262 -5.11 -13.82 14.50
CA PRO A 262 -4.06 -14.29 13.62
C PRO A 262 -3.84 -15.81 13.73
N VAL A 263 -3.47 -16.44 12.63
CA VAL A 263 -3.15 -17.87 12.52
C VAL A 263 -1.66 -18.04 12.27
N SER A 264 -1.09 -19.18 12.65
CA SER A 264 0.35 -19.40 12.48
C SER A 264 0.69 -20.81 12.02
N SER A 265 1.88 -20.95 11.46
CA SER A 265 2.60 -22.23 11.36
C SER A 265 4.02 -22.06 11.86
N ASN A 266 4.60 -23.15 12.40
CA ASN A 266 6.01 -23.16 12.77
C ASN A 266 6.85 -23.50 11.53
N TYR A 267 7.85 -22.67 11.22
CA TYR A 267 8.81 -22.93 10.16
C TYR A 267 10.23 -22.85 10.74
N ARG A 268 10.88 -24.00 10.83
CA ARG A 268 12.27 -24.13 11.31
C ARG A 268 12.52 -23.47 12.68
N GLY A 269 11.56 -23.60 13.59
CA GLY A 269 11.65 -23.05 14.95
C GLY A 269 11.14 -21.62 15.11
N TYR A 270 10.61 -21.01 14.04
CA TYR A 270 9.97 -19.70 14.07
C TYR A 270 8.47 -19.82 13.84
N ASP A 271 7.67 -19.21 14.70
CA ASP A 271 6.23 -19.08 14.46
C ASP A 271 5.97 -17.93 13.50
N VAL A 272 5.46 -18.25 12.32
CA VAL A 272 5.09 -17.28 11.29
C VAL A 272 3.60 -17.04 11.38
N TRP A 273 3.20 -15.78 11.53
CA TRP A 273 1.83 -15.38 11.76
C TRP A 273 1.25 -14.64 10.57
N GLU A 274 0.01 -14.98 10.24
CA GLU A 274 -0.74 -14.37 9.14
C GLU A 274 -2.18 -14.10 9.57
N LEU A 275 -2.90 -13.26 8.81
CA LEU A 275 -4.33 -13.15 8.99
C LEU A 275 -5.05 -14.33 8.33
N PRO A 276 -6.18 -14.80 8.91
CA PRO A 276 -7.00 -15.80 8.26
C PRO A 276 -7.59 -15.27 6.95
N PRO A 277 -8.20 -16.13 6.10
CA PRO A 277 -8.93 -15.68 4.92
C PRO A 277 -9.94 -14.56 5.26
N ASN A 278 -10.16 -13.63 4.34
CA ASN A 278 -10.08 -13.68 2.86
C ASN A 278 -8.70 -13.32 2.25
N GLY A 279 -7.72 -12.85 3.02
CA GLY A 279 -6.37 -12.58 2.52
C GLY A 279 -5.62 -13.87 2.11
N GLN A 280 -4.43 -13.69 1.52
CA GLN A 280 -3.61 -14.80 1.01
C GLN A 280 -2.62 -15.36 2.04
N GLY A 281 -2.66 -14.93 3.29
CA GLY A 281 -1.75 -15.38 4.35
C GLY A 281 -1.74 -16.90 4.55
N ILE A 282 -2.89 -17.54 4.42
CA ILE A 282 -3.00 -19.00 4.49
C ILE A 282 -2.14 -19.71 3.43
N ALA A 283 -2.00 -19.15 2.23
CA ALA A 283 -1.16 -19.72 1.19
C ALA A 283 0.34 -19.63 1.57
N ALA A 284 0.75 -18.53 2.19
CA ALA A 284 2.11 -18.39 2.69
C ALA A 284 2.44 -19.42 3.78
N LEU A 285 1.53 -19.65 4.74
CA LEU A 285 1.70 -20.66 5.77
C LEU A 285 1.78 -22.08 5.20
N GLN A 286 0.92 -22.39 4.21
CA GLN A 286 0.96 -23.69 3.51
C GLN A 286 2.27 -23.87 2.74
N LEU A 287 2.74 -22.83 2.04
CA LEU A 287 4.02 -22.83 1.35
C LEU A 287 5.16 -23.16 2.31
N LEU A 288 5.22 -22.49 3.47
CA LEU A 288 6.26 -22.74 4.47
C LEU A 288 6.21 -24.18 5.01
N ASN A 289 5.02 -24.72 5.27
CA ASN A 289 4.85 -26.13 5.70
C ASN A 289 5.34 -27.13 4.64
N ILE A 290 5.19 -26.83 3.35
CA ILE A 290 5.72 -27.65 2.28
C ILE A 290 7.24 -27.54 2.23
N LEU A 291 7.77 -26.30 2.25
CA LEU A 291 9.19 -26.01 2.11
C LEU A 291 10.04 -26.51 3.30
N GLU A 292 9.44 -26.66 4.46
CA GLU A 292 10.15 -27.17 5.64
C GLU A 292 10.76 -28.58 5.43
N ASN A 293 10.16 -29.36 4.54
CA ASN A 293 10.62 -30.72 4.22
C ASN A 293 11.86 -30.75 3.32
N TYR A 294 12.35 -29.60 2.84
CA TYR A 294 13.45 -29.50 1.86
C TYR A 294 14.62 -28.69 2.40
N ASP A 295 15.84 -29.09 2.09
CA ASP A 295 17.04 -28.31 2.39
C ASP A 295 17.33 -27.29 1.29
N LEU A 296 16.61 -26.14 1.36
CA LEU A 296 16.73 -25.07 0.36
C LEU A 296 18.15 -24.50 0.28
N LYS A 297 18.92 -24.52 1.38
CA LYS A 297 20.29 -24.04 1.40
C LYS A 297 21.20 -24.94 0.56
N LYS A 298 21.02 -26.26 0.65
CA LYS A 298 21.78 -27.25 -0.13
C LYS A 298 21.42 -27.19 -1.61
N MET A 299 20.17 -26.89 -1.96
CA MET A 299 19.75 -26.74 -3.36
C MET A 299 20.45 -25.57 -4.06
N GLY A 300 20.72 -24.51 -3.32
CA GLY A 300 21.28 -23.26 -3.86
C GLY A 300 20.21 -22.36 -4.46
N LEU A 301 20.34 -21.07 -4.19
CA LEU A 301 19.42 -20.04 -4.67
C LEU A 301 19.38 -20.03 -6.19
N PHE A 302 18.19 -20.03 -6.79
CA PHE A 302 17.92 -20.05 -8.22
C PHE A 302 18.43 -21.29 -8.99
N SER A 303 18.74 -22.41 -8.30
CA SER A 303 18.93 -23.68 -8.99
C SER A 303 17.63 -24.17 -9.64
N SER A 304 17.72 -25.13 -10.56
CA SER A 304 16.52 -25.73 -11.19
C SER A 304 15.59 -26.37 -10.15
N GLU A 305 16.18 -27.07 -9.19
CA GLU A 305 15.46 -27.70 -8.09
C GLU A 305 14.75 -26.68 -7.20
N TYR A 306 15.44 -25.57 -6.88
CA TYR A 306 14.88 -24.48 -6.10
C TYR A 306 13.68 -23.84 -6.82
N ILE A 307 13.85 -23.48 -8.12
CA ILE A 307 12.78 -22.86 -8.93
C ILE A 307 11.60 -23.80 -9.13
N HIS A 308 11.84 -25.11 -9.30
CA HIS A 308 10.78 -26.09 -9.47
C HIS A 308 9.92 -26.26 -8.21
N LEU A 309 10.50 -26.03 -7.04
CA LEU A 309 9.82 -26.20 -5.76
C LEU A 309 8.90 -25.01 -5.41
N PHE A 310 9.23 -23.81 -5.90
CA PHE A 310 8.46 -22.58 -5.73
C PHE A 310 7.44 -22.37 -6.85
#